data_6617f383e01d598c4e2ebaa18a445c34
#
_entry.id   6617f383e01d598c4e2ebaa18a445c34
#
_cell.length_a   1.000
_cell.length_b   1.000
_cell.length_c   1.000
_cell.angle_alpha   90.00
_cell.angle_beta   90.00
_cell.angle_gamma   90.00
#
_symmetry.space_group_name_H-M   'P 1'
#
loop_
_entity.id
_entity.type
_entity.pdbx_description
1 polymer ?
#
loop_
_entity_poly.entity_id
_entity_poly.type
_entity_poly.pdbx_seq_one_letter_code
_entity_poly.pdbx_strand_id
1 'polypeptide(L)'
;MKEPPQTPDATKPQGYIQPLGKIGQYDLLRKIAEGGMGSIYMARSTKDKSVVAIKVMSPNYVHNPVLLKRFEQEYRVASKFNHPNLVRALEFGTDNDLPFLVLEFVNGESLGVIISKQGKFEELEGIKIIAQVAKALNQVHKDKLIHRDVKPDNILVGKNGIAKLTDLGLVKEILVGDLNLTRSGRGLGTPNFMAPEQFRDAKNADIRCDIYSLGATLYTMLTGELPYKSVNPLETWMKKVQNDLPTPRELNPRISERTDWAIRRAMDSDPDIRPSSCREFVEDLVGKSTRKSAVNNKALEKPNVKQPSEPIWFMAYTDDQGKQHVVKGTAKAIRRSFKDGILEDPFKYTLAKSLEGPFEEMKIFPEFRDLAIQLTKPNSTPNSKTQTLDPVPTPTSEPTRAIKGLNRSKSGTPSWIYYVVGASTIIAIALIIIVVVYLTKQ
;
A
#
# COMPACT_ATOMS: atom_id res chain seq x y z
N MET A 1 -44.74 -4.54 -40.03
CA MET A 1 -45.34 -5.35 -38.97
C MET A 1 -44.48 -5.19 -37.74
N LYS A 2 -44.99 -4.59 -36.67
CA LYS A 2 -44.28 -4.44 -35.41
C LYS A 2 -44.53 -5.72 -34.59
N GLU A 3 -43.48 -6.37 -34.11
CA GLU A 3 -43.62 -7.51 -33.19
C GLU A 3 -44.41 -7.08 -31.95
N PRO A 4 -45.29 -7.95 -31.41
CA PRO A 4 -46.02 -7.66 -30.20
C PRO A 4 -45.07 -7.68 -28.99
N PRO A 5 -45.34 -6.88 -27.94
CA PRO A 5 -44.51 -6.85 -26.73
C PRO A 5 -44.53 -8.21 -26.04
N GLN A 6 -43.38 -8.76 -25.77
CA GLN A 6 -43.21 -10.00 -25.00
C GLN A 6 -43.85 -9.83 -23.61
N THR A 7 -44.86 -10.64 -23.32
CA THR A 7 -45.47 -10.75 -21.99
C THR A 7 -44.40 -11.20 -20.98
N PRO A 8 -44.35 -10.63 -19.75
CA PRO A 8 -43.46 -11.09 -18.70
C PRO A 8 -43.77 -12.55 -18.35
N ASP A 9 -42.74 -13.38 -18.37
CA ASP A 9 -42.80 -14.79 -17.96
C ASP A 9 -43.25 -14.89 -16.50
N ALA A 10 -44.52 -15.25 -16.28
CA ALA A 10 -45.17 -15.30 -14.98
C ALA A 10 -44.67 -16.42 -14.04
N THR A 11 -43.66 -17.19 -14.44
CA THR A 11 -43.14 -18.33 -13.70
C THR A 11 -41.94 -18.00 -12.78
N LYS A 12 -41.43 -16.78 -12.81
CA LYS A 12 -40.29 -16.40 -11.94
C LYS A 12 -40.80 -15.75 -10.67
N PRO A 13 -40.37 -16.23 -9.48
CA PRO A 13 -40.76 -15.60 -8.21
C PRO A 13 -40.24 -14.17 -8.15
N GLN A 14 -41.05 -13.25 -7.63
CA GLN A 14 -40.69 -11.85 -7.42
C GLN A 14 -39.36 -11.79 -6.64
N GLY A 15 -38.30 -11.22 -7.23
CA GLY A 15 -36.95 -11.13 -6.64
C GLY A 15 -35.91 -12.10 -7.22
N TYR A 16 -36.20 -12.84 -8.29
CA TYR A 16 -35.21 -13.68 -8.95
C TYR A 16 -34.21 -12.80 -9.70
N ILE A 17 -32.97 -12.68 -9.15
CA ILE A 17 -31.85 -12.05 -9.83
C ILE A 17 -31.25 -13.08 -10.77
N GLN A 18 -31.26 -12.77 -12.08
CA GLN A 18 -30.63 -13.62 -13.08
C GLN A 18 -29.09 -13.59 -12.86
N PRO A 19 -28.42 -14.76 -12.74
CA PRO A 19 -26.96 -14.78 -12.57
C PRO A 19 -26.23 -14.18 -13.76
N LEU A 20 -25.18 -13.41 -13.49
CA LEU A 20 -24.24 -12.89 -14.49
C LEU A 20 -23.37 -14.00 -15.08
N GLY A 21 -23.21 -15.11 -14.36
CA GLY A 21 -22.39 -16.25 -14.68
C GLY A 21 -22.27 -17.18 -13.47
N LYS A 22 -21.37 -18.16 -13.58
CA LYS A 22 -21.10 -19.15 -12.53
C LYS A 22 -19.62 -19.33 -12.33
N ILE A 23 -19.21 -19.56 -11.09
CA ILE A 23 -17.85 -19.98 -10.75
C ILE A 23 -17.91 -21.09 -9.70
N GLY A 24 -17.35 -22.26 -10.00
CA GLY A 24 -17.51 -23.44 -9.18
C GLY A 24 -18.98 -23.74 -8.88
N GLN A 25 -19.32 -23.80 -7.60
CA GLN A 25 -20.67 -24.03 -7.10
C GLN A 25 -21.46 -22.73 -6.81
N TYR A 26 -21.06 -21.59 -7.32
CA TYR A 26 -21.62 -20.28 -6.99
C TYR A 26 -22.19 -19.58 -8.22
N ASP A 27 -23.43 -19.14 -8.13
CA ASP A 27 -24.06 -18.27 -9.13
C ASP A 27 -23.69 -16.81 -8.83
N LEU A 28 -23.02 -16.13 -9.77
CA LEU A 28 -22.61 -14.73 -9.63
C LEU A 28 -23.82 -13.83 -9.87
N LEU A 29 -24.25 -13.08 -8.86
CA LEU A 29 -25.46 -12.28 -8.92
C LEU A 29 -25.20 -10.82 -9.32
N ARG A 30 -24.15 -10.22 -8.77
CA ARG A 30 -23.83 -8.80 -8.99
C ARG A 30 -22.34 -8.55 -8.73
N LYS A 31 -21.70 -7.76 -9.59
CA LYS A 31 -20.37 -7.24 -9.33
C LYS A 31 -20.44 -6.16 -8.24
N ILE A 32 -19.64 -6.32 -7.17
CA ILE A 32 -19.60 -5.40 -6.03
C ILE A 32 -18.48 -4.38 -6.21
N ALA A 33 -17.28 -4.87 -6.59
CA ALA A 33 -16.10 -4.04 -6.74
C ALA A 33 -15.17 -4.58 -7.83
N GLU A 34 -14.31 -3.71 -8.35
CA GLU A 34 -13.24 -4.04 -9.26
C GLU A 34 -11.94 -3.40 -8.75
N GLY A 35 -10.87 -4.17 -8.74
CA GLY A 35 -9.55 -3.72 -8.30
C GLY A 35 -8.45 -4.23 -9.22
N GLY A 36 -7.23 -3.79 -8.96
CA GLY A 36 -6.06 -4.15 -9.79
C GLY A 36 -5.79 -5.65 -9.89
N MET A 37 -6.17 -6.45 -8.87
CA MET A 37 -5.93 -7.91 -8.85
C MET A 37 -7.13 -8.74 -9.28
N GLY A 38 -8.30 -8.14 -9.46
CA GLY A 38 -9.50 -8.87 -9.84
C GLY A 38 -10.79 -8.17 -9.47
N SER A 39 -11.88 -8.93 -9.52
CA SER A 39 -13.23 -8.44 -9.28
C SER A 39 -13.89 -9.16 -8.13
N ILE A 40 -14.73 -8.45 -7.37
CA ILE A 40 -15.51 -9.00 -6.26
C ILE A 40 -16.99 -9.05 -6.67
N TYR A 41 -17.62 -10.20 -6.48
CA TYR A 41 -19.01 -10.44 -6.80
C TYR A 41 -19.81 -10.85 -5.56
N MET A 42 -21.03 -10.38 -5.46
CA MET A 42 -22.05 -11.01 -4.65
C MET A 42 -22.48 -12.27 -5.37
N ALA A 43 -22.49 -13.41 -4.68
CA ALA A 43 -22.81 -14.70 -5.27
C ALA A 43 -23.73 -15.51 -4.34
N ARG A 44 -24.35 -16.54 -4.89
CA ARG A 44 -25.21 -17.47 -4.16
C ARG A 44 -24.71 -18.90 -4.35
N SER A 45 -24.48 -19.60 -3.26
CA SER A 45 -24.17 -21.03 -3.27
C SER A 45 -25.34 -21.84 -3.87
N THR A 46 -25.04 -22.72 -4.82
CA THR A 46 -26.04 -23.61 -5.40
C THR A 46 -26.45 -24.72 -4.45
N LYS A 47 -25.60 -25.08 -3.46
CA LYS A 47 -25.84 -26.14 -2.49
C LYS A 47 -26.82 -25.73 -1.40
N ASP A 48 -26.52 -24.66 -0.67
CA ASP A 48 -27.25 -24.26 0.53
C ASP A 48 -27.99 -22.91 0.39
N LYS A 49 -27.89 -22.29 -0.80
CA LYS A 49 -28.50 -21.00 -1.14
C LYS A 49 -27.96 -19.81 -0.32
N SER A 50 -26.87 -20.00 0.44
CA SER A 50 -26.22 -18.92 1.20
C SER A 50 -25.67 -17.85 0.26
N VAL A 51 -25.69 -16.60 0.73
CA VAL A 51 -25.11 -15.46 0.00
C VAL A 51 -23.68 -15.26 0.49
N VAL A 52 -22.75 -15.17 -0.45
CA VAL A 52 -21.32 -15.01 -0.21
C VAL A 52 -20.74 -13.87 -1.06
N ALA A 53 -19.57 -13.39 -0.72
CA ALA A 53 -18.76 -12.57 -1.60
C ALA A 53 -17.67 -13.43 -2.24
N ILE A 54 -17.45 -13.26 -3.55
CA ILE A 54 -16.41 -14.01 -4.27
C ILE A 54 -15.44 -13.03 -4.91
N LYS A 55 -14.19 -13.11 -4.49
CA LYS A 55 -13.07 -12.40 -5.11
C LYS A 55 -12.48 -13.31 -6.18
N VAL A 56 -12.53 -12.89 -7.43
CA VAL A 56 -12.03 -13.64 -8.59
C VAL A 56 -10.77 -12.93 -9.08
N MET A 57 -9.69 -13.69 -9.25
CA MET A 57 -8.44 -13.15 -9.79
C MET A 57 -8.64 -12.70 -11.24
N SER A 58 -8.03 -11.57 -11.62
CA SER A 58 -8.04 -11.10 -13.00
C SER A 58 -7.32 -12.09 -13.92
N PRO A 59 -7.89 -12.43 -15.11
CA PRO A 59 -7.24 -13.31 -16.08
C PRO A 59 -5.83 -12.87 -16.46
N ASN A 60 -5.55 -11.57 -16.42
CA ASN A 60 -4.22 -11.02 -16.72
C ASN A 60 -3.12 -11.46 -15.74
N TYR A 61 -3.49 -11.98 -14.58
CA TYR A 61 -2.56 -12.31 -13.50
C TYR A 61 -2.51 -13.80 -13.13
N VAL A 62 -3.36 -14.65 -13.72
CA VAL A 62 -3.42 -16.09 -13.40
C VAL A 62 -2.12 -16.83 -13.73
N HIS A 63 -1.36 -16.35 -14.70
CA HIS A 63 -0.06 -16.93 -15.08
C HIS A 63 1.12 -16.33 -14.31
N ASN A 64 0.89 -15.38 -13.40
CA ASN A 64 1.93 -14.82 -12.55
C ASN A 64 2.03 -15.63 -11.24
N PRO A 65 3.07 -16.48 -11.07
CA PRO A 65 3.16 -17.38 -9.91
C PRO A 65 3.30 -16.63 -8.58
N VAL A 66 3.86 -15.41 -8.61
CA VAL A 66 4.00 -14.58 -7.42
C VAL A 66 2.64 -14.06 -6.96
N LEU A 67 1.81 -13.57 -7.90
CA LEU A 67 0.48 -13.05 -7.57
C LEU A 67 -0.48 -14.18 -7.18
N LEU A 68 -0.39 -15.34 -7.85
CA LEU A 68 -1.17 -16.53 -7.49
C LEU A 68 -0.86 -16.99 -6.05
N LYS A 69 0.44 -17.13 -5.73
CA LYS A 69 0.86 -17.51 -4.37
C LYS A 69 0.36 -16.52 -3.30
N ARG A 70 0.35 -15.23 -3.62
CA ARG A 70 -0.19 -14.19 -2.72
C ARG A 70 -1.69 -14.36 -2.49
N PHE A 71 -2.45 -14.58 -3.57
CA PHE A 71 -3.88 -14.76 -3.50
C PHE A 71 -4.26 -15.99 -2.66
N GLU A 72 -3.51 -17.09 -2.82
CA GLU A 72 -3.64 -18.29 -1.99
C GLU A 72 -3.24 -18.03 -0.51
N GLN A 73 -2.17 -17.27 -0.29
CA GLN A 73 -1.71 -16.92 1.05
C GLN A 73 -2.71 -16.03 1.79
N GLU A 74 -3.40 -15.12 1.10
CA GLU A 74 -4.50 -14.32 1.65
C GLU A 74 -5.56 -15.25 2.27
N TYR A 75 -5.99 -16.28 1.54
CA TYR A 75 -6.91 -17.29 2.07
C TYR A 75 -6.34 -18.03 3.27
N ARG A 76 -5.12 -18.57 3.15
CA ARG A 76 -4.49 -19.38 4.21
C ARG A 76 -4.40 -18.66 5.55
N VAL A 77 -4.25 -17.35 5.50
CA VAL A 77 -4.17 -16.54 6.71
C VAL A 77 -5.55 -16.13 7.17
N ALA A 78 -6.39 -15.60 6.30
CA ALA A 78 -7.72 -15.13 6.66
C ALA A 78 -8.61 -16.27 7.18
N SER A 79 -8.46 -17.50 6.66
CA SER A 79 -9.23 -18.69 7.10
C SER A 79 -8.94 -19.13 8.54
N LYS A 80 -7.80 -18.72 9.12
CA LYS A 80 -7.47 -19.02 10.54
C LYS A 80 -8.30 -18.20 11.52
N PHE A 81 -8.88 -17.09 11.08
CA PHE A 81 -9.58 -16.17 11.95
C PHE A 81 -11.10 -16.37 11.91
N ASN A 82 -11.67 -16.49 13.10
CA ASN A 82 -13.12 -16.43 13.31
C ASN A 82 -13.39 -15.33 14.35
N HIS A 83 -13.59 -14.11 13.88
CA HIS A 83 -13.81 -12.96 14.75
C HIS A 83 -14.98 -12.10 14.22
N PRO A 84 -15.89 -11.60 15.08
CA PRO A 84 -17.07 -10.86 14.63
C PRO A 84 -16.75 -9.60 13.79
N ASN A 85 -15.57 -9.03 13.99
CA ASN A 85 -15.13 -7.83 13.28
C ASN A 85 -14.06 -8.11 12.20
N LEU A 86 -13.90 -9.37 11.76
CA LEU A 86 -13.13 -9.76 10.57
C LEU A 86 -14.07 -10.40 9.55
N VAL A 87 -13.84 -10.14 8.27
CA VAL A 87 -14.48 -10.87 7.19
C VAL A 87 -13.88 -12.26 7.13
N ARG A 88 -14.72 -13.30 7.23
CA ARG A 88 -14.26 -14.69 7.17
C ARG A 88 -13.91 -15.09 5.75
N ALA A 89 -12.79 -15.77 5.56
CA ALA A 89 -12.49 -16.52 4.35
C ALA A 89 -13.03 -17.94 4.50
N LEU A 90 -13.92 -18.34 3.57
CA LEU A 90 -14.69 -19.57 3.66
C LEU A 90 -14.09 -20.69 2.82
N GLU A 91 -13.68 -20.38 1.59
CA GLU A 91 -13.19 -21.35 0.62
C GLU A 91 -12.18 -20.68 -0.33
N PHE A 92 -11.21 -21.45 -0.81
CA PHE A 92 -10.37 -21.10 -1.94
C PHE A 92 -10.55 -22.18 -3.01
N GLY A 93 -10.72 -21.78 -4.25
CA GLY A 93 -10.91 -22.69 -5.37
C GLY A 93 -10.35 -22.18 -6.67
N THR A 94 -10.38 -23.03 -7.68
CA THR A 94 -10.05 -22.69 -9.07
C THR A 94 -11.15 -23.25 -9.97
N ASP A 95 -11.64 -22.47 -10.90
CA ASP A 95 -12.60 -22.86 -11.91
C ASP A 95 -12.18 -22.30 -13.26
N ASN A 96 -12.05 -23.19 -14.28
CA ASN A 96 -11.53 -22.83 -15.61
C ASN A 96 -10.22 -21.98 -15.54
N ASP A 97 -9.27 -22.45 -14.76
CA ASP A 97 -7.97 -21.79 -14.48
C ASP A 97 -8.07 -20.42 -13.79
N LEU A 98 -9.26 -20.00 -13.35
CA LEU A 98 -9.48 -18.77 -12.60
C LEU A 98 -9.50 -19.05 -11.11
N PRO A 99 -8.50 -18.63 -10.34
CA PRO A 99 -8.51 -18.70 -8.88
C PRO A 99 -9.59 -17.78 -8.31
N PHE A 100 -10.30 -18.27 -7.31
CA PHE A 100 -11.28 -17.49 -6.59
C PHE A 100 -11.23 -17.73 -5.09
N LEU A 101 -11.63 -16.72 -4.32
CA LEU A 101 -11.70 -16.74 -2.88
C LEU A 101 -13.13 -16.43 -2.44
N VAL A 102 -13.74 -17.34 -1.70
CA VAL A 102 -15.07 -17.17 -1.13
C VAL A 102 -14.96 -16.55 0.24
N LEU A 103 -15.66 -15.45 0.44
CA LEU A 103 -15.68 -14.66 1.65
C LEU A 103 -17.10 -14.55 2.20
N GLU A 104 -17.20 -14.31 3.50
CA GLU A 104 -18.45 -13.89 4.13
C GLU A 104 -19.01 -12.65 3.43
N PHE A 105 -20.29 -12.68 3.07
CA PHE A 105 -20.96 -11.51 2.53
C PHE A 105 -21.38 -10.57 3.66
N VAL A 106 -20.90 -9.34 3.63
CA VAL A 106 -21.31 -8.28 4.55
C VAL A 106 -22.39 -7.43 3.86
N ASN A 107 -23.63 -7.47 4.38
CA ASN A 107 -24.72 -6.64 3.87
C ASN A 107 -24.58 -5.21 4.37
N GLY A 108 -23.76 -4.42 3.70
CA GLY A 108 -23.39 -3.05 4.07
C GLY A 108 -22.54 -2.40 3.00
N GLU A 109 -21.86 -1.35 3.37
CA GLU A 109 -20.97 -0.58 2.48
C GLU A 109 -19.58 -0.44 3.12
N SER A 110 -18.56 -0.12 2.30
CA SER A 110 -17.26 0.26 2.86
C SER A 110 -17.36 1.62 3.54
N LEU A 111 -16.55 1.79 4.58
CA LEU A 111 -16.48 3.05 5.31
C LEU A 111 -16.09 4.22 4.39
N GLY A 112 -15.26 3.96 3.34
CA GLY A 112 -14.91 4.95 2.32
C GLY A 112 -16.14 5.44 1.56
N VAL A 113 -17.04 4.53 1.15
CA VAL A 113 -18.31 4.88 0.49
C VAL A 113 -19.22 5.65 1.45
N ILE A 114 -19.30 5.26 2.71
CA ILE A 114 -20.13 5.96 3.70
C ILE A 114 -19.60 7.38 3.91
N ILE A 115 -18.30 7.57 4.11
CA ILE A 115 -17.67 8.89 4.24
C ILE A 115 -17.97 9.76 3.01
N SER A 116 -17.85 9.20 1.80
CA SER A 116 -18.11 9.97 0.57
C SER A 116 -19.56 10.44 0.44
N LYS A 117 -20.52 9.70 1.03
CA LYS A 117 -21.95 10.03 1.00
C LYS A 117 -22.37 11.03 2.07
N GLN A 118 -21.91 10.85 3.31
CA GLN A 118 -22.36 11.66 4.45
C GLN A 118 -21.36 12.73 4.90
N GLY A 119 -20.14 12.72 4.35
CA GLY A 119 -19.05 13.61 4.70
C GLY A 119 -18.32 13.14 5.95
N LYS A 120 -18.81 13.44 7.13
CA LYS A 120 -18.14 13.12 8.40
C LYS A 120 -19.09 12.49 9.40
N PHE A 121 -18.49 11.73 10.32
CA PHE A 121 -19.17 11.03 11.40
C PHE A 121 -19.22 11.90 12.67
N GLU A 122 -20.23 11.65 13.50
CA GLU A 122 -20.19 12.10 14.90
C GLU A 122 -19.12 11.33 15.66
N GLU A 123 -18.46 12.00 16.62
CA GLU A 123 -17.30 11.48 17.34
C GLU A 123 -17.55 10.10 17.97
N LEU A 124 -18.67 9.95 18.69
CA LEU A 124 -18.99 8.71 19.37
C LEU A 124 -19.24 7.55 18.40
N GLU A 125 -19.84 7.82 17.26
CA GLU A 125 -20.09 6.84 16.21
C GLU A 125 -18.76 6.38 15.60
N GLY A 126 -17.88 7.32 15.24
CA GLY A 126 -16.55 7.04 14.73
C GLY A 126 -15.75 6.18 15.70
N ILE A 127 -15.72 6.54 16.99
CA ILE A 127 -15.02 5.77 18.02
C ILE A 127 -15.59 4.35 18.15
N LYS A 128 -16.92 4.16 18.09
CA LYS A 128 -17.53 2.81 18.14
C LYS A 128 -17.10 1.92 16.98
N ILE A 129 -17.03 2.45 15.75
CA ILE A 129 -16.56 1.71 14.58
C ILE A 129 -15.08 1.35 14.75
N ILE A 130 -14.23 2.31 15.10
CA ILE A 130 -12.79 2.11 15.28
C ILE A 130 -12.49 1.12 16.41
N ALA A 131 -13.25 1.15 17.49
CA ALA A 131 -13.09 0.19 18.59
C ALA A 131 -13.39 -1.26 18.15
N GLN A 132 -14.33 -1.46 17.22
CA GLN A 132 -14.60 -2.78 16.65
C GLN A 132 -13.44 -3.26 15.77
N VAL A 133 -12.91 -2.38 14.91
CA VAL A 133 -11.74 -2.68 14.06
C VAL A 133 -10.49 -2.93 14.91
N ALA A 134 -10.30 -2.15 15.98
CA ALA A 134 -9.20 -2.35 16.93
C ALA A 134 -9.23 -3.72 17.61
N LYS A 135 -10.42 -4.25 17.93
CA LYS A 135 -10.58 -5.62 18.46
C LYS A 135 -10.12 -6.67 17.44
N ALA A 136 -10.50 -6.50 16.17
CA ALA A 136 -10.07 -7.36 15.08
C ALA A 136 -8.54 -7.36 14.94
N LEU A 137 -7.93 -6.18 14.86
CA LEU A 137 -6.48 -6.02 14.77
C LEU A 137 -5.76 -6.62 15.99
N ASN A 138 -6.27 -6.43 17.20
CA ASN A 138 -5.68 -7.05 18.39
C ASN A 138 -5.64 -8.59 18.29
N GLN A 139 -6.65 -9.22 17.66
CA GLN A 139 -6.61 -10.67 17.44
C GLN A 139 -5.52 -11.04 16.42
N VAL A 140 -5.45 -10.32 15.31
CA VAL A 140 -4.42 -10.51 14.26
C VAL A 140 -3.01 -10.33 14.84
N HIS A 141 -2.80 -9.30 15.66
CA HIS A 141 -1.51 -8.98 16.29
C HIS A 141 -1.06 -10.04 17.30
N LYS A 142 -1.99 -10.70 18.04
CA LYS A 142 -1.66 -11.82 18.94
C LYS A 142 -1.02 -12.98 18.18
N ASP A 143 -1.43 -13.22 16.94
CA ASP A 143 -0.86 -14.24 16.07
C ASP A 143 0.38 -13.75 15.31
N LYS A 144 0.98 -12.61 15.75
CA LYS A 144 2.18 -11.99 15.18
C LYS A 144 2.02 -11.60 13.71
N LEU A 145 0.79 -11.34 13.29
CA LEU A 145 0.47 -10.86 11.95
C LEU A 145 0.16 -9.36 11.99
N ILE A 146 0.45 -8.69 10.89
CA ILE A 146 0.25 -7.25 10.72
C ILE A 146 -0.60 -7.06 9.47
N HIS A 147 -1.64 -6.23 9.56
CA HIS A 147 -2.58 -6.01 8.46
C HIS A 147 -1.97 -5.18 7.32
N ARG A 148 -1.26 -4.10 7.63
CA ARG A 148 -0.52 -3.22 6.72
C ARG A 148 -1.34 -2.44 5.69
N ASP A 149 -2.65 -2.62 5.63
CA ASP A 149 -3.56 -1.91 4.72
C ASP A 149 -4.88 -1.51 5.37
N VAL A 150 -4.82 -1.05 6.62
CA VAL A 150 -6.01 -0.50 7.30
C VAL A 150 -6.37 0.84 6.67
N LYS A 151 -7.58 0.94 6.14
CA LYS A 151 -8.12 2.16 5.51
C LYS A 151 -9.63 2.06 5.41
N PRO A 152 -10.34 3.18 5.16
CA PRO A 152 -11.80 3.18 5.05
C PRO A 152 -12.36 2.17 4.04
N ASP A 153 -11.69 1.96 2.90
CA ASP A 153 -12.17 1.04 1.86
C ASP A 153 -12.16 -0.43 2.31
N ASN A 154 -11.27 -0.77 3.26
CA ASN A 154 -11.12 -2.14 3.80
C ASN A 154 -11.92 -2.36 5.09
N ILE A 155 -12.79 -1.43 5.49
CA ILE A 155 -13.68 -1.56 6.63
C ILE A 155 -15.10 -1.56 6.11
N LEU A 156 -15.80 -2.70 6.22
CA LEU A 156 -17.19 -2.85 5.82
C LEU A 156 -18.09 -2.62 7.04
N VAL A 157 -19.09 -1.77 6.90
CA VAL A 157 -20.06 -1.49 7.96
C VAL A 157 -21.41 -2.07 7.54
N GLY A 158 -21.84 -3.12 8.24
CA GLY A 158 -23.12 -3.76 8.00
C GLY A 158 -24.30 -2.89 8.43
N LYS A 159 -25.49 -3.15 7.88
CA LYS A 159 -26.72 -2.44 8.23
C LYS A 159 -27.07 -2.55 9.73
N ASN A 160 -26.52 -3.53 10.42
CA ASN A 160 -26.65 -3.73 11.88
C ASN A 160 -25.62 -2.94 12.69
N GLY A 161 -24.81 -2.08 12.08
CA GLY A 161 -23.75 -1.30 12.73
C GLY A 161 -22.49 -2.10 13.11
N ILE A 162 -22.40 -3.37 12.67
CA ILE A 162 -21.18 -4.18 12.88
C ILE A 162 -20.15 -3.82 11.81
N ALA A 163 -18.98 -3.37 12.27
CA ALA A 163 -17.84 -3.13 11.41
C ALA A 163 -16.99 -4.39 11.28
N LYS A 164 -16.57 -4.72 10.06
CA LYS A 164 -15.71 -5.85 9.73
C LYS A 164 -14.54 -5.40 8.87
N LEU A 165 -13.32 -5.74 9.31
CA LEU A 165 -12.10 -5.51 8.54
C LEU A 165 -11.93 -6.63 7.52
N THR A 166 -11.59 -6.26 6.28
CA THR A 166 -11.35 -7.18 5.16
C THR A 166 -9.94 -7.00 4.61
N ASP A 167 -9.54 -7.87 3.68
CA ASP A 167 -8.26 -7.82 2.96
C ASP A 167 -7.05 -7.77 3.90
N LEU A 168 -6.82 -8.86 4.67
CA LEU A 168 -5.61 -9.01 5.48
C LEU A 168 -4.38 -8.84 4.58
N GLY A 169 -3.77 -7.65 4.63
CA GLY A 169 -2.80 -7.10 3.68
C GLY A 169 -1.43 -7.77 3.63
N LEU A 170 -1.33 -9.06 3.96
CA LEU A 170 -0.14 -9.89 3.87
C LEU A 170 0.52 -9.86 2.47
N VAL A 171 -0.25 -9.43 1.48
CA VAL A 171 0.16 -9.31 0.07
C VAL A 171 1.13 -8.14 -0.16
N LYS A 172 1.15 -7.13 0.72
CA LYS A 172 1.98 -5.92 0.52
C LYS A 172 3.47 -6.10 0.82
N GLU A 173 3.87 -7.19 1.50
CA GLU A 173 5.29 -7.40 1.86
C GLU A 173 6.27 -7.37 0.67
N ILE A 174 5.80 -7.68 -0.53
CA ILE A 174 6.68 -7.85 -1.70
C ILE A 174 6.64 -6.65 -2.66
N LEU A 175 5.55 -5.86 -2.64
CA LEU A 175 5.45 -4.67 -3.50
C LEU A 175 6.25 -3.47 -2.99
N VAL A 176 6.61 -3.46 -1.71
CA VAL A 176 7.34 -2.32 -1.12
C VAL A 176 8.82 -2.33 -1.49
N GLY A 177 9.40 -3.49 -1.87
CA GLY A 177 10.76 -3.54 -2.42
C GLY A 177 10.90 -2.84 -3.79
N ASP A 178 9.78 -2.64 -4.51
CA ASP A 178 9.71 -1.93 -5.79
C ASP A 178 9.14 -0.51 -5.65
N LEU A 179 8.95 -0.01 -4.42
CA LEU A 179 8.54 1.36 -4.15
C LEU A 179 9.70 2.33 -4.38
N ASN A 180 10.18 2.40 -5.60
CA ASN A 180 10.84 3.61 -6.06
C ASN A 180 9.77 4.70 -6.08
N LEU A 181 9.70 5.50 -5.02
CA LEU A 181 8.76 6.63 -4.89
C LEU A 181 8.90 7.65 -6.04
N THR A 182 9.99 7.56 -6.78
CA THR A 182 10.31 8.32 -7.98
C THR A 182 9.92 7.60 -9.27
N ARG A 183 9.70 6.27 -9.24
CA ARG A 183 9.28 5.49 -10.40
C ARG A 183 7.77 5.45 -10.48
N SER A 184 7.23 6.14 -11.44
CA SER A 184 5.87 6.10 -12.01
C SER A 184 4.73 5.81 -11.03
N GLY A 185 3.78 6.73 -10.91
CA GLY A 185 2.53 6.67 -10.13
C GLY A 185 1.59 5.50 -10.39
N ARG A 186 2.09 4.32 -10.73
CA ARG A 186 1.30 3.10 -10.93
C ARG A 186 1.26 2.29 -9.64
N GLY A 187 0.11 2.32 -8.96
CA GLY A 187 -0.29 1.24 -8.06
C GLY A 187 0.05 1.39 -6.59
N LEU A 188 0.54 2.52 -6.12
CA LEU A 188 0.56 2.77 -4.68
C LEU A 188 -0.88 3.04 -4.24
N GLY A 189 -1.47 2.10 -3.49
CA GLY A 189 -2.72 2.36 -2.77
C GLY A 189 -2.54 3.67 -1.99
N THR A 190 -3.63 4.40 -1.77
CA THR A 190 -3.65 5.75 -1.23
C THR A 190 -2.64 5.91 -0.09
N PRO A 191 -1.51 6.63 -0.27
CA PRO A 191 -0.43 6.67 0.72
C PRO A 191 -0.83 7.38 2.01
N ASN A 192 -2.03 7.99 2.03
CA ASN A 192 -2.56 8.75 3.16
C ASN A 192 -2.66 7.94 4.46
N PHE A 193 -3.03 6.67 4.38
CA PHE A 193 -3.23 5.81 5.56
C PHE A 193 -1.99 5.02 5.97
N MET A 194 -0.98 4.92 5.11
CA MET A 194 0.25 4.17 5.34
C MET A 194 1.15 4.89 6.35
N ALA A 195 1.73 4.17 7.30
CA ALA A 195 2.68 4.74 8.25
C ALA A 195 4.02 5.11 7.58
N PRO A 196 4.75 6.14 8.08
CA PRO A 196 6.00 6.60 7.47
C PRO A 196 7.05 5.50 7.29
N GLU A 197 7.20 4.62 8.28
CA GLU A 197 8.17 3.52 8.26
C GLU A 197 7.87 2.46 7.20
N GLN A 198 6.60 2.31 6.79
CA GLN A 198 6.23 1.38 5.73
C GLN A 198 6.74 1.82 4.36
N PHE A 199 6.96 3.12 4.15
CA PHE A 199 7.58 3.62 2.92
C PHE A 199 9.04 3.23 2.81
N ARG A 200 9.74 3.13 3.94
CA ARG A 200 11.16 2.76 4.01
C ARG A 200 11.36 1.25 3.95
N ASP A 201 10.65 0.54 4.82
CA ASP A 201 10.83 -0.89 5.03
C ASP A 201 9.55 -1.51 5.58
N ALA A 202 8.65 -1.86 4.67
CA ALA A 202 7.40 -2.49 5.07
C ALA A 202 7.60 -3.87 5.70
N LYS A 203 8.74 -4.54 5.47
CA LYS A 203 9.02 -5.87 6.05
C LYS A 203 9.27 -5.78 7.54
N ASN A 204 9.97 -4.73 7.97
CA ASN A 204 10.34 -4.52 9.37
C ASN A 204 9.37 -3.61 10.12
N ALA A 205 8.31 -3.09 9.47
CA ALA A 205 7.24 -2.38 10.15
C ALA A 205 6.50 -3.33 11.11
N ASP A 206 6.31 -2.90 12.36
CA ASP A 206 5.60 -3.66 13.37
C ASP A 206 4.11 -3.30 13.47
N ILE A 207 3.40 -3.85 14.44
CA ILE A 207 1.94 -3.65 14.63
C ILE A 207 1.54 -2.18 14.77
N ARG A 208 2.47 -1.28 15.12
CA ARG A 208 2.21 0.15 15.30
C ARG A 208 1.95 0.87 13.98
N CYS A 209 2.29 0.27 12.84
CA CYS A 209 1.86 0.79 11.54
C CYS A 209 0.35 0.66 11.32
N ASP A 210 -0.28 -0.41 11.84
CA ASP A 210 -1.74 -0.56 11.80
C ASP A 210 -2.43 0.44 12.74
N ILE A 211 -1.80 0.79 13.87
CA ILE A 211 -2.31 1.81 14.80
C ILE A 211 -2.28 3.20 14.14
N TYR A 212 -1.19 3.52 13.43
CA TYR A 212 -1.13 4.73 12.62
C TYR A 212 -2.28 4.80 11.60
N SER A 213 -2.47 3.71 10.86
CA SER A 213 -3.50 3.60 9.82
C SER A 213 -4.92 3.70 10.41
N LEU A 214 -5.11 3.14 11.62
CA LEU A 214 -6.37 3.24 12.36
C LEU A 214 -6.64 4.69 12.82
N GLY A 215 -5.61 5.39 13.29
CA GLY A 215 -5.66 6.82 13.61
C GLY A 215 -6.00 7.67 12.39
N ALA A 216 -5.35 7.43 11.25
CA ALA A 216 -5.60 8.11 9.98
C ALA A 216 -7.03 7.85 9.45
N THR A 217 -7.55 6.64 9.68
CA THR A 217 -8.93 6.30 9.36
C THR A 217 -9.91 7.10 10.22
N LEU A 218 -9.69 7.16 11.54
CA LEU A 218 -10.55 7.95 12.45
C LEU A 218 -10.46 9.45 12.14
N TYR A 219 -9.25 9.96 11.84
CA TYR A 219 -9.07 11.31 11.36
C TYR A 219 -10.01 11.63 10.19
N THR A 220 -9.95 10.77 9.14
CA THR A 220 -10.77 10.95 7.94
C THR A 220 -12.26 10.87 8.25
N MET A 221 -12.67 9.95 9.12
CA MET A 221 -14.08 9.84 9.54
C MET A 221 -14.60 11.11 10.21
N LEU A 222 -13.81 11.68 11.12
CA LEU A 222 -14.29 12.81 11.94
C LEU A 222 -14.11 14.17 11.27
N THR A 223 -13.15 14.30 10.35
CA THR A 223 -12.91 15.54 9.61
C THR A 223 -13.60 15.58 8.25
N GLY A 224 -13.91 14.44 7.67
CA GLY A 224 -14.36 14.31 6.28
C GLY A 224 -13.25 14.51 5.26
N GLU A 225 -11.99 14.68 5.71
CA GLU A 225 -10.86 15.00 4.86
C GLU A 225 -9.73 13.99 5.02
N LEU A 226 -8.98 13.77 3.92
CA LEU A 226 -7.76 12.97 3.98
C LEU A 226 -6.70 13.69 4.83
N PRO A 227 -5.89 12.95 5.61
CA PRO A 227 -4.85 13.54 6.46
C PRO A 227 -3.86 14.41 5.69
N TYR A 228 -3.51 14.00 4.48
CA TYR A 228 -2.55 14.69 3.64
C TYR A 228 -3.11 14.91 2.24
N LYS A 229 -3.29 16.17 1.84
CA LYS A 229 -3.86 16.57 0.56
C LYS A 229 -2.76 16.69 -0.51
N SER A 230 -2.00 15.64 -0.76
CA SER A 230 -0.99 15.62 -1.81
C SER A 230 -1.19 14.42 -2.71
N VAL A 231 -1.04 14.64 -4.01
CA VAL A 231 -1.02 13.57 -5.04
C VAL A 231 0.39 12.99 -5.21
N ASN A 232 1.42 13.66 -4.66
CA ASN A 232 2.81 13.22 -4.75
C ASN A 232 3.17 12.37 -3.52
N PRO A 233 3.53 11.09 -3.69
CA PRO A 233 3.87 10.20 -2.59
C PRO A 233 5.03 10.68 -1.73
N LEU A 234 6.06 11.28 -2.34
CA LEU A 234 7.22 11.81 -1.64
C LEU A 234 6.86 13.02 -0.76
N GLU A 235 6.03 13.94 -1.28
CA GLU A 235 5.51 15.07 -0.49
C GLU A 235 4.67 14.57 0.68
N THR A 236 3.81 13.57 0.45
CA THR A 236 3.01 12.94 1.50
C THR A 236 3.92 12.34 2.58
N TRP A 237 4.99 11.64 2.18
CA TRP A 237 5.95 11.08 3.12
C TRP A 237 6.67 12.17 3.93
N MET A 238 7.13 13.24 3.26
CA MET A 238 7.79 14.36 3.94
C MET A 238 6.89 15.02 4.99
N LYS A 239 5.62 15.25 4.67
CA LYS A 239 4.63 15.76 5.63
C LYS A 239 4.45 14.82 6.83
N LYS A 240 4.40 13.51 6.58
CA LYS A 240 4.27 12.51 7.64
C LYS A 240 5.44 12.53 8.61
N VAL A 241 6.69 12.55 8.10
CA VAL A 241 7.88 12.55 8.98
C VAL A 241 8.10 13.85 9.72
N GLN A 242 7.45 14.93 9.28
CA GLN A 242 7.43 16.23 9.96
C GLN A 242 6.27 16.37 10.95
N ASN A 243 5.36 15.41 11.01
CA ASN A 243 4.07 15.55 11.69
C ASN A 243 3.29 16.79 11.21
N ASP A 244 3.47 17.16 9.92
CA ASP A 244 2.79 18.29 9.29
C ASP A 244 1.36 17.88 8.89
N LEU A 245 0.50 17.84 9.90
CA LEU A 245 -0.89 17.44 9.80
C LEU A 245 -1.76 18.49 10.50
N PRO A 246 -2.79 19.06 9.83
CA PRO A 246 -3.80 19.86 10.50
C PRO A 246 -4.41 19.07 11.65
N THR A 247 -4.57 19.69 12.81
CA THR A 247 -5.19 18.97 13.93
C THR A 247 -6.66 18.65 13.60
N PRO A 248 -7.19 17.49 14.04
CA PRO A 248 -8.60 17.18 13.85
C PRO A 248 -9.55 18.30 14.27
N ARG A 249 -9.24 19.01 15.37
CA ARG A 249 -10.06 20.12 15.89
C ARG A 249 -9.99 21.40 15.06
N GLU A 250 -8.89 21.65 14.34
CA GLU A 250 -8.84 22.77 13.38
C GLU A 250 -9.85 22.58 12.25
N LEU A 251 -10.09 21.35 11.81
CA LEU A 251 -11.03 21.01 10.74
C LEU A 251 -12.45 20.74 11.25
N ASN A 252 -12.58 20.27 12.48
CA ASN A 252 -13.86 20.02 13.12
C ASN A 252 -13.80 20.34 14.63
N PRO A 253 -14.16 21.57 15.05
CA PRO A 253 -14.10 21.99 16.46
C PRO A 253 -14.99 21.22 17.43
N ARG A 254 -15.92 20.39 16.92
CA ARG A 254 -16.77 19.53 17.75
C ARG A 254 -16.04 18.31 18.30
N ILE A 255 -14.87 17.98 17.77
CA ILE A 255 -14.05 16.88 18.27
C ILE A 255 -13.49 17.25 19.65
N SER A 256 -13.60 16.33 20.61
CA SER A 256 -13.05 16.53 21.94
C SER A 256 -11.53 16.65 21.93
N GLU A 257 -10.94 17.34 22.93
CA GLU A 257 -9.49 17.45 23.08
C GLU A 257 -8.82 16.09 23.23
N ARG A 258 -9.51 15.18 23.86
CA ARG A 258 -9.05 13.81 24.06
C ARG A 258 -8.90 13.05 22.75
N THR A 259 -9.94 13.08 21.92
CA THR A 259 -9.95 12.40 20.63
C THR A 259 -8.94 13.02 19.66
N ASP A 260 -8.83 14.35 19.64
CA ASP A 260 -7.80 15.07 18.89
C ASP A 260 -6.38 14.59 19.29
N TRP A 261 -6.11 14.59 20.60
CA TRP A 261 -4.82 14.12 21.14
C TRP A 261 -4.55 12.65 20.79
N ALA A 262 -5.54 11.77 20.98
CA ALA A 262 -5.38 10.33 20.71
C ALA A 262 -5.09 10.05 19.24
N ILE A 263 -5.77 10.76 18.32
CA ILE A 263 -5.51 10.65 16.87
C ILE A 263 -4.08 11.11 16.55
N ARG A 264 -3.66 12.28 17.04
CA ARG A 264 -2.32 12.82 16.80
C ARG A 264 -1.23 11.90 17.37
N ARG A 265 -1.44 11.33 18.56
CA ARG A 265 -0.54 10.34 19.15
C ARG A 265 -0.44 9.07 18.29
N ALA A 266 -1.55 8.55 17.80
CA ALA A 266 -1.56 7.36 16.94
C ALA A 266 -0.88 7.62 15.60
N MET A 267 -0.95 8.85 15.09
CA MET A 267 -0.37 9.25 13.81
C MET A 267 1.02 9.91 13.93
N ASP A 268 1.67 9.81 15.11
CA ASP A 268 3.03 10.34 15.25
C ASP A 268 4.00 9.66 14.28
N SER A 269 4.96 10.44 13.77
CA SER A 269 5.99 9.94 12.85
C SER A 269 6.96 8.96 13.53
N ASP A 270 7.10 9.06 14.86
CA ASP A 270 7.89 8.15 15.68
C ASP A 270 7.00 7.02 16.22
N PRO A 271 7.22 5.76 15.81
CA PRO A 271 6.45 4.63 16.32
C PRO A 271 6.51 4.47 17.85
N ASP A 272 7.59 4.92 18.52
CA ASP A 272 7.75 4.76 19.96
C ASP A 272 6.83 5.70 20.77
N ILE A 273 6.33 6.77 20.16
CA ILE A 273 5.35 7.69 20.77
C ILE A 273 3.93 7.14 20.67
N ARG A 274 3.66 6.37 19.61
CA ARG A 274 2.33 5.80 19.36
C ARG A 274 1.88 4.87 20.49
N PRO A 275 0.57 4.60 20.61
CA PRO A 275 0.09 3.51 21.44
C PRO A 275 0.79 2.19 21.10
N SER A 276 1.14 1.39 22.10
CA SER A 276 1.82 0.11 21.91
C SER A 276 0.91 -1.00 21.41
N SER A 277 -0.41 -0.79 21.44
CA SER A 277 -1.42 -1.72 20.96
C SER A 277 -2.69 -1.00 20.51
N CYS A 278 -3.49 -1.63 19.64
CA CYS A 278 -4.81 -1.10 19.29
C CYS A 278 -5.74 -0.97 20.50
N ARG A 279 -5.55 -1.79 21.53
CA ARG A 279 -6.27 -1.67 22.80
C ARG A 279 -5.91 -0.38 23.51
N GLU A 280 -4.63 -0.05 23.64
CA GLU A 280 -4.17 1.21 24.25
C GLU A 280 -4.72 2.42 23.48
N PHE A 281 -4.76 2.38 22.15
CA PHE A 281 -5.37 3.43 21.35
C PHE A 281 -6.85 3.66 21.70
N VAL A 282 -7.63 2.58 21.84
CA VAL A 282 -9.02 2.68 22.27
C VAL A 282 -9.15 3.21 23.69
N GLU A 283 -8.27 2.81 24.61
CA GLU A 283 -8.21 3.33 25.98
C GLU A 283 -7.90 4.83 26.01
N ASP A 284 -7.03 5.32 25.14
CA ASP A 284 -6.76 6.75 24.96
C ASP A 284 -8.02 7.50 24.52
N LEU A 285 -8.76 6.98 23.54
CA LEU A 285 -10.01 7.58 23.03
C LEU A 285 -11.10 7.66 24.11
N VAL A 286 -11.24 6.62 24.96
CA VAL A 286 -12.31 6.56 25.97
C VAL A 286 -11.88 7.05 27.37
N GLY A 287 -10.63 7.43 27.54
CA GLY A 287 -10.11 7.97 28.80
C GLY A 287 -9.86 6.94 29.90
N LYS A 288 -9.60 5.69 29.52
CA LYS A 288 -9.28 4.60 30.47
C LYS A 288 -7.79 4.24 30.48
N SER A 289 -6.93 5.07 29.88
CA SER A 289 -5.50 4.79 29.80
C SER A 289 -4.89 4.68 31.19
N THR A 290 -4.30 3.52 31.50
CA THR A 290 -3.67 3.20 32.79
C THR A 290 -2.21 3.63 32.88
N ARG A 291 -1.60 4.05 31.78
CA ARG A 291 -0.28 4.64 31.78
C ARG A 291 -0.35 6.02 32.43
N LYS A 292 0.03 6.10 33.71
CA LYS A 292 0.33 7.37 34.36
C LYS A 292 1.33 8.13 33.48
N SER A 293 0.87 9.18 32.93
CA SER A 293 1.46 10.12 32.00
C SER A 293 2.78 10.74 32.50
N ALA A 294 3.85 9.98 32.55
CA ALA A 294 5.19 10.60 32.62
C ALA A 294 5.60 11.23 31.26
N VAL A 295 4.93 10.86 30.18
CA VAL A 295 5.09 11.45 28.83
C VAL A 295 4.07 12.57 28.57
N ASN A 296 3.00 12.66 29.39
CA ASN A 296 1.83 13.48 29.10
C ASN A 296 2.04 15.00 29.23
N ASN A 297 3.00 15.46 30.00
CA ASN A 297 3.18 16.92 30.10
C ASN A 297 3.90 17.52 28.90
N LYS A 298 4.71 16.74 28.17
CA LYS A 298 5.38 17.21 26.95
C LYS A 298 4.53 17.12 25.70
N ALA A 299 3.49 16.25 25.69
CA ALA A 299 2.60 16.07 24.55
C ALA A 299 1.26 16.87 24.72
N LEU A 300 0.89 17.23 25.96
CA LEU A 300 -0.23 18.12 26.28
C LEU A 300 0.20 19.60 26.35
N GLU A 301 1.47 19.86 26.58
CA GLU A 301 2.02 21.15 26.23
C GLU A 301 1.79 21.28 24.73
N LYS A 302 0.85 22.16 24.38
CA LYS A 302 0.59 22.58 23.01
C LYS A 302 1.91 22.47 22.25
N PRO A 303 1.97 21.88 21.05
CA PRO A 303 2.99 22.25 20.11
C PRO A 303 2.63 23.68 19.72
N ASN A 304 2.74 24.54 20.68
CA ASN A 304 2.61 25.95 20.49
C ASN A 304 3.84 26.56 21.13
N VAL A 305 4.66 26.70 20.39
CA VAL A 305 5.39 27.88 19.98
C VAL A 305 5.70 27.48 18.55
N LYS A 306 5.29 28.26 17.57
CA LYS A 306 5.99 28.37 16.33
C LYS A 306 7.47 28.33 16.68
N GLN A 307 8.06 27.11 16.74
CA GLN A 307 9.51 27.02 16.59
C GLN A 307 9.76 27.85 15.35
N PRO A 308 10.77 28.73 15.34
CA PRO A 308 11.10 29.50 14.15
C PRO A 308 11.05 28.49 13.02
N SER A 309 10.10 28.67 12.11
CA SER A 309 9.75 27.66 11.10
C SER A 309 11.05 27.31 10.42
N GLU A 310 11.51 26.05 10.58
CA GLU A 310 12.70 25.60 9.85
C GLU A 310 12.51 26.05 8.41
N PRO A 311 13.52 26.63 7.75
CA PRO A 311 13.35 27.13 6.40
C PRO A 311 12.83 26.03 5.51
N ILE A 312 11.75 26.32 4.80
CA ILE A 312 11.16 25.41 3.82
C ILE A 312 12.04 25.44 2.58
N TRP A 313 12.35 24.27 2.10
CA TRP A 313 13.08 24.01 0.86
C TRP A 313 12.15 23.47 -0.19
N PHE A 314 12.40 23.82 -1.43
CA PHE A 314 11.75 23.26 -2.61
C PHE A 314 12.75 22.36 -3.31
N MET A 315 12.38 21.10 -3.53
CA MET A 315 13.23 20.11 -4.18
C MET A 315 12.59 19.71 -5.50
N ALA A 316 13.31 19.91 -6.60
CA ALA A 316 12.87 19.51 -7.93
C ALA A 316 13.57 18.23 -8.36
N TYR A 317 12.81 17.36 -9.04
CA TYR A 317 13.33 16.14 -9.67
C TYR A 317 12.50 15.78 -10.88
N THR A 318 13.05 14.91 -11.74
CA THR A 318 12.36 14.37 -12.92
C THR A 318 12.10 12.89 -12.70
N ASP A 319 10.87 12.45 -12.92
CA ASP A 319 10.51 11.03 -12.84
C ASP A 319 10.95 10.24 -14.08
N ASP A 320 10.80 8.92 -14.06
CA ASP A 320 11.18 8.03 -15.16
C ASP A 320 10.37 8.26 -16.45
N GLN A 321 9.27 9.02 -16.37
CA GLN A 321 8.46 9.44 -17.54
C GLN A 321 8.90 10.81 -18.08
N GLY A 322 9.96 11.42 -17.52
CA GLY A 322 10.44 12.72 -17.91
C GLY A 322 9.63 13.90 -17.35
N LYS A 323 8.68 13.65 -16.44
CA LYS A 323 7.87 14.68 -15.84
C LYS A 323 8.59 15.30 -14.65
N GLN A 324 8.66 16.62 -14.63
CA GLN A 324 9.22 17.38 -13.51
C GLN A 324 8.24 17.48 -12.35
N HIS A 325 8.75 17.30 -11.15
CA HIS A 325 8.05 17.43 -9.89
C HIS A 325 8.81 18.41 -8.98
N VAL A 326 8.07 19.20 -8.23
CA VAL A 326 8.62 20.02 -7.16
C VAL A 326 7.90 19.65 -5.87
N VAL A 327 8.66 19.29 -4.85
CA VAL A 327 8.15 18.96 -3.51
C VAL A 327 8.75 19.90 -2.48
N LYS A 328 7.99 20.22 -1.43
CA LYS A 328 8.46 21.08 -0.34
C LYS A 328 8.72 20.29 0.92
N GLY A 329 9.75 20.66 1.66
CA GLY A 329 10.09 20.04 2.93
C GLY A 329 11.12 20.84 3.72
N THR A 330 11.28 20.53 5.01
CA THR A 330 12.37 21.09 5.80
C THR A 330 13.70 20.41 5.45
N ALA A 331 14.83 21.04 5.75
CA ALA A 331 16.15 20.41 5.57
C ALA A 331 16.24 19.06 6.29
N LYS A 332 15.68 18.97 7.48
CA LYS A 332 15.62 17.73 8.27
C LYS A 332 14.84 16.60 7.56
N ALA A 333 13.70 16.91 6.94
CA ALA A 333 12.90 15.92 6.21
C ALA A 333 13.61 15.47 4.94
N ILE A 334 14.22 16.38 4.18
CA ILE A 334 15.00 16.05 2.99
C ILE A 334 16.18 15.15 3.37
N ARG A 335 16.94 15.49 4.41
CA ARG A 335 18.05 14.67 4.91
C ARG A 335 17.59 13.29 5.36
N ARG A 336 16.46 13.23 6.07
CA ARG A 336 15.86 11.96 6.52
C ARG A 336 15.46 11.10 5.32
N SER A 337 14.97 11.67 4.22
CA SER A 337 14.59 10.91 3.02
C SER A 337 15.79 10.18 2.38
N PHE A 338 16.99 10.79 2.38
CA PHE A 338 18.22 10.13 1.96
C PHE A 338 18.67 9.07 2.97
N LYS A 339 18.67 9.40 4.27
CA LYS A 339 19.03 8.45 5.33
C LYS A 339 18.14 7.21 5.34
N ASP A 340 16.87 7.39 5.09
CA ASP A 340 15.86 6.32 5.08
C ASP A 340 15.79 5.58 3.72
N GLY A 341 16.66 5.95 2.73
CA GLY A 341 16.72 5.30 1.42
C GLY A 341 15.49 5.55 0.53
N ILE A 342 14.70 6.58 0.84
CA ILE A 342 13.58 7.02 0.01
C ILE A 342 14.09 7.76 -1.23
N LEU A 343 15.16 8.53 -1.06
CA LEU A 343 15.92 9.17 -2.12
C LEU A 343 17.29 8.48 -2.19
N GLU A 344 17.72 8.10 -3.39
CA GLU A 344 18.94 7.28 -3.55
C GLU A 344 20.15 8.13 -3.92
N ASP A 345 20.00 9.01 -4.92
CA ASP A 345 21.11 9.74 -5.54
C ASP A 345 20.90 11.26 -5.44
N PRO A 346 21.65 11.97 -4.56
CA PRO A 346 21.51 13.42 -4.40
C PRO A 346 21.72 14.23 -5.69
N PHE A 347 22.43 13.69 -6.68
CA PHE A 347 22.70 14.40 -7.93
C PHE A 347 21.49 14.46 -8.87
N LYS A 348 20.45 13.67 -8.59
CA LYS A 348 19.17 13.70 -9.32
C LYS A 348 18.22 14.81 -8.87
N TYR A 349 18.58 15.54 -7.81
CA TYR A 349 17.71 16.53 -7.17
C TYR A 349 18.38 17.90 -7.15
N THR A 350 17.59 18.92 -7.41
CA THR A 350 17.99 20.33 -7.23
C THR A 350 17.12 20.97 -6.15
N LEU A 351 17.69 21.95 -5.45
CA LEU A 351 17.03 22.63 -4.33
C LEU A 351 16.92 24.12 -4.58
N ALA A 352 15.86 24.71 -4.04
CA ALA A 352 15.65 26.16 -4.00
C ALA A 352 15.06 26.58 -2.66
N LYS A 353 15.28 27.84 -2.26
CA LYS A 353 14.64 28.46 -1.08
C LYS A 353 13.24 29.04 -1.39
N SER A 354 12.89 29.14 -2.67
CA SER A 354 11.58 29.58 -3.14
C SER A 354 11.06 28.69 -4.26
N LEU A 355 9.75 28.66 -4.49
CA LEU A 355 9.14 27.89 -5.56
C LEU A 355 9.56 28.36 -6.96
N GLU A 356 9.88 29.65 -7.08
CA GLU A 356 10.31 30.26 -8.35
C GLU A 356 11.80 30.09 -8.65
N GLY A 357 12.53 29.45 -7.74
CA GLY A 357 13.96 29.15 -7.89
C GLY A 357 14.90 30.32 -7.54
N PRO A 358 16.17 30.27 -7.91
CA PRO A 358 16.84 29.27 -8.75
C PRO A 358 16.97 27.91 -8.07
N PHE A 359 16.77 26.84 -8.85
CA PHE A 359 17.02 25.48 -8.41
C PHE A 359 18.46 25.10 -8.69
N GLU A 360 19.23 24.81 -7.66
CA GLU A 360 20.66 24.52 -7.72
C GLU A 360 20.98 23.14 -7.15
N GLU A 361 22.14 22.60 -7.49
CA GLU A 361 22.58 21.30 -7.00
C GLU A 361 22.72 21.29 -5.47
N MET A 362 22.37 20.18 -4.83
CA MET A 362 22.41 20.02 -3.36
C MET A 362 23.77 20.36 -2.75
N LYS A 363 24.88 20.08 -3.46
CA LYS A 363 26.25 20.34 -2.98
C LYS A 363 26.54 21.81 -2.71
N ILE A 364 25.81 22.73 -3.32
CA ILE A 364 25.98 24.18 -3.17
C ILE A 364 25.51 24.63 -1.79
N PHE A 365 24.52 23.98 -1.24
CA PHE A 365 23.93 24.36 0.05
C PHE A 365 24.66 23.67 1.21
N PRO A 366 25.18 24.45 2.19
CA PRO A 366 25.89 23.89 3.35
C PRO A 366 25.08 22.81 4.09
N GLU A 367 23.75 22.98 4.15
CA GLU A 367 22.82 22.08 4.82
C GLU A 367 22.75 20.68 4.20
N PHE A 368 23.22 20.50 2.97
CA PHE A 368 23.11 19.23 2.22
C PHE A 368 24.43 18.76 1.61
N ARG A 369 25.50 19.52 1.77
CA ARG A 369 26.80 19.24 1.14
C ARG A 369 27.38 17.89 1.50
N ASP A 370 27.20 17.44 2.73
CA ASP A 370 27.66 16.13 3.21
C ASP A 370 26.95 14.96 2.51
N LEU A 371 25.68 15.10 2.15
CA LEU A 371 24.94 14.09 1.40
C LEU A 371 25.54 13.84 0.01
N ALA A 372 25.98 14.92 -0.67
CA ALA A 372 26.62 14.82 -1.97
C ALA A 372 28.05 14.25 -1.87
N ILE A 373 28.78 14.52 -0.75
CA ILE A 373 30.17 14.06 -0.57
C ILE A 373 30.23 12.57 -0.16
N GLN A 374 29.29 12.06 0.62
CA GLN A 374 29.31 10.67 1.09
C GLN A 374 29.26 9.64 -0.05
N LEU A 375 28.63 9.97 -1.17
CA LEU A 375 28.52 9.08 -2.33
C LEU A 375 29.70 9.19 -3.32
N THR A 376 30.56 10.18 -3.18
CA THR A 376 31.77 10.30 -3.99
C THR A 376 32.95 9.51 -3.43
N LYS A 377 32.85 8.94 -2.22
CA LYS A 377 33.85 8.00 -1.71
C LYS A 377 33.61 6.63 -2.34
N PRO A 378 34.58 6.04 -3.09
CA PRO A 378 34.47 4.67 -3.54
C PRO A 378 34.28 3.78 -2.30
N ASN A 379 33.32 2.86 -2.36
CA ASN A 379 33.11 1.85 -1.33
C ASN A 379 34.44 1.16 -1.06
N SER A 380 35.11 1.53 0.04
CA SER A 380 36.19 0.71 0.58
C SER A 380 35.50 -0.55 1.11
N THR A 381 35.67 -1.64 0.38
CA THR A 381 35.37 -3.00 0.83
C THR A 381 35.87 -3.17 2.27
N PRO A 382 35.08 -3.76 3.17
CA PRO A 382 35.58 -4.07 4.50
C PRO A 382 36.73 -5.04 4.39
N ASN A 383 37.90 -4.64 4.86
CA ASN A 383 39.12 -5.41 5.00
C ASN A 383 38.78 -6.80 5.54
N SER A 384 38.92 -7.82 4.70
CA SER A 384 39.09 -9.19 5.16
C SER A 384 40.35 -9.24 6.01
N LYS A 385 40.18 -9.50 7.28
CA LYS A 385 41.29 -9.77 8.22
C LYS A 385 42.13 -10.87 7.59
N THR A 386 43.34 -10.55 7.20
CA THR A 386 44.38 -11.48 6.86
C THR A 386 44.68 -12.35 8.09
N GLN A 387 44.16 -13.57 8.10
CA GLN A 387 44.70 -14.59 8.98
C GLN A 387 46.01 -15.05 8.36
N THR A 388 47.10 -14.77 9.05
CA THR A 388 48.40 -15.40 8.83
C THR A 388 48.28 -16.88 9.13
N LEU A 389 48.33 -17.71 8.08
CA LEU A 389 48.48 -19.15 8.21
C LEU A 389 50.00 -19.48 8.13
N ASP A 390 50.46 -20.20 9.14
CA ASP A 390 51.80 -20.77 9.22
C ASP A 390 52.07 -21.73 8.02
N PRO A 391 53.33 -21.92 7.59
CA PRO A 391 53.67 -22.69 6.41
C PRO A 391 53.54 -24.19 6.66
N VAL A 392 52.74 -24.86 5.86
CA VAL A 392 52.65 -26.35 5.81
C VAL A 392 53.69 -26.87 4.84
N PRO A 393 54.40 -27.97 5.18
CA PRO A 393 55.53 -28.51 4.39
C PRO A 393 55.06 -29.23 3.11
N THR A 394 55.82 -29.07 2.08
CA THR A 394 55.72 -29.72 0.76
C THR A 394 55.84 -31.24 0.84
N PRO A 395 55.01 -31.99 0.12
CA PRO A 395 55.41 -33.36 -0.32
C PRO A 395 55.72 -33.41 -1.82
N THR A 396 56.74 -34.15 -2.06
CA THR A 396 57.40 -34.57 -3.29
C THR A 396 56.48 -35.14 -4.38
N SER A 397 56.98 -34.94 -5.58
CA SER A 397 56.59 -35.39 -6.90
C SER A 397 56.23 -36.88 -7.04
N GLU A 398 55.24 -37.22 -7.86
CA GLU A 398 55.37 -38.10 -9.03
C GLU A 398 54.07 -38.15 -9.86
N PRO A 399 54.08 -38.70 -11.12
CA PRO A 399 53.47 -37.97 -12.22
C PRO A 399 52.28 -38.66 -12.93
N THR A 400 51.62 -37.86 -13.77
CA THR A 400 50.96 -38.22 -15.03
C THR A 400 49.73 -39.15 -15.02
N ARG A 401 48.58 -38.59 -15.38
CA ARG A 401 47.74 -39.15 -16.46
C ARG A 401 46.85 -38.08 -17.07
N ALA A 402 47.04 -37.82 -18.35
CA ALA A 402 46.27 -36.99 -19.22
C ALA A 402 44.85 -37.55 -19.43
N ILE A 403 43.84 -36.68 -19.29
CA ILE A 403 42.54 -36.90 -19.92
C ILE A 403 42.21 -35.64 -20.76
N LYS A 404 42.06 -35.91 -22.05
CA LYS A 404 41.71 -34.97 -23.11
C LYS A 404 40.27 -34.46 -22.94
N GLY A 405 40.10 -33.18 -23.14
CA GLY A 405 39.06 -32.60 -24.00
C GLY A 405 37.68 -32.50 -23.41
N LEU A 406 37.30 -31.25 -23.08
CA LEU A 406 35.91 -30.82 -23.27
C LEU A 406 35.89 -29.34 -23.65
N ASN A 407 35.30 -29.09 -24.80
CA ASN A 407 35.19 -27.83 -25.51
C ASN A 407 34.47 -26.75 -24.69
N ARG A 408 35.00 -25.53 -24.70
CA ARG A 408 34.28 -24.31 -24.41
C ARG A 408 33.25 -24.06 -25.51
N SER A 409 31.96 -24.21 -25.23
CA SER A 409 30.89 -23.71 -26.07
C SER A 409 30.68 -22.21 -25.79
N LYS A 410 30.90 -21.40 -26.81
CA LYS A 410 30.47 -19.97 -26.83
C LYS A 410 28.94 -19.95 -26.84
N SER A 411 28.32 -19.39 -25.83
CA SER A 411 26.87 -19.08 -25.84
C SER A 411 26.63 -17.86 -26.74
N GLY A 412 26.28 -18.12 -27.98
CA GLY A 412 25.68 -17.12 -28.87
C GLY A 412 24.19 -17.02 -28.60
N THR A 413 23.67 -15.79 -28.51
CA THR A 413 22.22 -15.52 -28.46
C THR A 413 21.50 -16.18 -29.64
N PRO A 414 20.39 -16.88 -29.43
CA PRO A 414 19.68 -17.56 -30.53
C PRO A 414 19.16 -16.57 -31.56
N SER A 415 19.41 -16.81 -32.83
CA SER A 415 19.08 -15.94 -33.97
C SER A 415 17.58 -15.67 -34.16
N TRP A 416 16.69 -16.46 -33.55
CA TRP A 416 15.25 -16.26 -33.64
C TRP A 416 14.74 -14.97 -32.95
N ILE A 417 15.49 -14.40 -31.99
CA ILE A 417 15.15 -13.14 -31.30
C ILE A 417 15.12 -11.97 -32.30
N TYR A 418 16.01 -11.96 -33.29
CA TYR A 418 16.01 -10.90 -34.32
C TYR A 418 14.82 -10.98 -35.27
N TYR A 419 14.24 -12.17 -35.49
CA TYR A 419 13.04 -12.34 -36.32
C TYR A 419 11.76 -11.89 -35.57
N VAL A 420 11.67 -12.06 -34.26
CA VAL A 420 10.50 -11.62 -33.48
C VAL A 420 10.47 -10.10 -33.37
N VAL A 421 11.62 -9.45 -33.19
CA VAL A 421 11.70 -7.97 -33.11
C VAL A 421 11.43 -7.35 -34.48
N GLY A 422 11.89 -7.97 -35.58
CA GLY A 422 11.61 -7.49 -36.93
C GLY A 422 10.13 -7.60 -37.35
N ALA A 423 9.44 -8.66 -36.93
CA ALA A 423 8.02 -8.85 -37.28
C ALA A 423 7.11 -7.86 -36.55
N SER A 424 7.41 -7.53 -35.30
CA SER A 424 6.60 -6.57 -34.53
C SER A 424 6.71 -5.13 -35.03
N THR A 425 7.88 -4.72 -35.55
CA THR A 425 8.06 -3.39 -36.18
C THR A 425 7.30 -3.27 -37.51
N ILE A 426 7.24 -4.30 -38.33
CA ILE A 426 6.51 -4.29 -39.57
C ILE A 426 4.99 -4.18 -39.33
N ILE A 427 4.46 -4.89 -38.34
CA ILE A 427 3.03 -4.83 -37.99
C ILE A 427 2.67 -3.44 -37.44
N ALA A 428 3.52 -2.81 -36.64
CA ALA A 428 3.27 -1.45 -36.15
C ALA A 428 3.22 -0.41 -37.27
N ILE A 429 4.14 -0.50 -38.25
CA ILE A 429 4.14 0.40 -39.43
C ILE A 429 2.90 0.20 -40.29
N ALA A 430 2.47 -1.04 -40.50
CA ALA A 430 1.26 -1.33 -41.29
C ALA A 430 -0.01 -0.76 -40.60
N LEU A 431 -0.11 -0.85 -39.27
CA LEU A 431 -1.22 -0.25 -38.52
C LEU A 431 -1.24 1.29 -38.61
N ILE A 432 -0.08 1.93 -38.55
CA ILE A 432 0.02 3.39 -38.71
C ILE A 432 -0.41 3.81 -40.09
N ILE A 433 -0.01 3.09 -41.14
CA ILE A 433 -0.44 3.39 -42.52
C ILE A 433 -1.95 3.24 -42.68
N ILE A 434 -2.56 2.20 -42.09
CA ILE A 434 -4.02 2.00 -42.15
C ILE A 434 -4.76 3.16 -41.47
N VAL A 435 -4.29 3.60 -40.31
CA VAL A 435 -4.89 4.74 -39.57
C VAL A 435 -4.76 6.04 -40.39
N VAL A 436 -3.59 6.31 -40.97
CA VAL A 436 -3.39 7.51 -41.82
C VAL A 436 -4.29 7.48 -43.03
N VAL A 437 -4.41 6.35 -43.75
CA VAL A 437 -5.31 6.19 -44.88
C VAL A 437 -6.78 6.34 -44.51
N TYR A 438 -7.16 5.88 -43.31
CA TYR A 438 -8.53 6.03 -42.80
C TYR A 438 -8.85 7.49 -42.48
N LEU A 439 -7.91 8.22 -41.85
CA LEU A 439 -8.07 9.65 -41.50
C LEU A 439 -8.03 10.59 -42.71
N THR A 440 -7.42 10.18 -43.81
CA THR A 440 -7.39 10.99 -45.07
C THR A 440 -8.58 10.75 -45.98
N LYS A 441 -9.45 9.78 -45.64
CA LYS A 441 -10.68 9.47 -46.39
C LYS A 441 -11.96 10.00 -45.72
N GLN A 442 -11.86 10.68 -44.62
CA GLN A 442 -12.93 11.49 -44.03
C GLN A 442 -12.65 12.97 -44.28
#